data_82e1284db96a8cd6be856e298b9df27e
#
_entry.id   82e1284db96a8cd6be856e298b9df27e
#
_cell.length_a   1.000
_cell.length_b   1.000
_cell.length_c   1.000
_cell.angle_alpha   90.00
_cell.angle_beta   90.00
_cell.angle_gamma   90.00
#
_symmetry.space_group_name_H-M   'P 1'
#
loop_
_entity.id
_entity.type
_entity.pdbx_description
1 polymer ?
#
loop_
_entity_poly.entity_id
_entity_poly.type
_entity_poly.pdbx_seq_one_letter_code
_entity_poly.pdbx_strand_id
1 'polypeptide(L)'
;MKFRIEKDSLGNVKVPEKALWGAQTQRAVDNFPISGIKMDFPFTKSFVSSLGLIKDAAAKANLKLKLISSKKSKAISKAAKEVWQEKHHNEFPIDVFQTGSGTSSNMNANEVIANLATKYSKVKISPNDDVNMSQSSNDVIPTAIKVSSHMDLTKKLYPALDLSLIHI
;
A
#
# COMPACT_ATOMS: atom_id res chain seq x y z
N MET A 1 8.07 22.61 8.91
CA MET A 1 7.34 21.32 8.98
C MET A 1 7.61 20.68 10.33
N LYS A 2 6.59 20.09 10.99
CA LYS A 2 6.80 19.32 12.22
C LYS A 2 7.08 17.86 11.85
N PHE A 3 7.97 17.21 12.62
CA PHE A 3 8.37 15.82 12.43
C PHE A 3 8.14 15.02 13.71
N ARG A 4 7.83 13.74 13.55
CA ARG A 4 7.88 12.74 14.61
C ARG A 4 9.08 11.84 14.39
N ILE A 5 9.58 11.25 15.46
CA ILE A 5 10.66 10.24 15.39
C ILE A 5 10.02 8.87 15.38
N GLU A 6 10.33 8.09 14.36
CA GLU A 6 10.02 6.67 14.29
C GLU A 6 11.31 5.84 14.34
N LYS A 7 11.23 4.60 14.79
CA LYS A 7 12.37 3.71 14.94
C LYS A 7 12.11 2.40 14.19
N ASP A 8 13.09 1.99 13.41
CA ASP A 8 13.16 0.65 12.80
C ASP A 8 14.45 -0.06 13.21
N SER A 9 14.79 -1.19 12.56
CA SER A 9 16.02 -1.94 12.82
C SER A 9 17.31 -1.18 12.52
N LEU A 10 17.24 -0.15 11.67
CA LEU A 10 18.39 0.69 11.27
C LEU A 10 18.52 1.96 12.13
N GLY A 11 17.62 2.19 13.09
CA GLY A 11 17.67 3.32 14.01
C GLY A 11 16.53 4.33 13.84
N ASN A 12 16.75 5.55 14.30
CA ASN A 12 15.76 6.61 14.32
C ASN A 12 15.64 7.31 12.94
N VAL A 13 14.42 7.62 12.54
CA VAL A 13 14.10 8.35 11.31
C VAL A 13 13.11 9.46 11.61
N LYS A 14 13.30 10.62 10.99
CA LYS A 14 12.37 11.75 11.05
C LYS A 14 11.30 11.56 9.98
N VAL A 15 10.05 11.39 10.39
CA VAL A 15 8.89 11.26 9.50
C VAL A 15 7.99 12.50 9.68
N PRO A 16 7.41 13.08 8.62
CA PRO A 16 6.47 14.18 8.78
C PRO A 16 5.34 13.82 9.75
N GLU A 17 5.03 14.72 10.70
CA GLU A 17 4.11 14.40 11.81
C GLU A 17 2.74 13.91 11.37
N LYS A 18 2.22 14.45 10.26
CA LYS A 18 0.89 14.11 9.73
C LYS A 18 0.87 12.90 8.80
N ALA A 19 2.04 12.44 8.33
CA ALA A 19 2.14 11.33 7.38
C ALA A 19 1.60 10.02 7.98
N LEU A 20 0.92 9.24 7.15
CA LEU A 20 0.45 7.90 7.54
C LEU A 20 1.54 6.84 7.33
N TRP A 21 2.55 7.10 6.50
CA TRP A 21 3.69 6.19 6.35
C TRP A 21 4.61 6.24 7.57
N GLY A 22 5.52 5.29 7.65
CA GLY A 22 6.46 5.13 8.75
C GLY A 22 7.93 5.24 8.33
N ALA A 23 8.80 4.63 9.15
CA ALA A 23 10.25 4.73 9.01
C ALA A 23 10.79 4.12 7.70
N GLN A 24 10.29 2.94 7.29
CA GLN A 24 10.80 2.26 6.10
C GLN A 24 10.43 3.01 4.82
N THR A 25 9.22 3.55 4.74
CA THR A 25 8.81 4.42 3.63
C THR A 25 9.66 5.68 3.58
N GLN A 26 9.89 6.33 4.71
CA GLN A 26 10.72 7.54 4.73
C GLN A 26 12.15 7.25 4.25
N ARG A 27 12.75 6.13 4.67
CA ARG A 27 14.07 5.72 4.15
C ARG A 27 14.06 5.48 2.64
N ALA A 28 12.99 4.90 2.12
CA ALA A 28 12.87 4.70 0.67
C ALA A 28 12.78 6.04 -0.08
N VAL A 29 12.05 7.00 0.45
CA VAL A 29 11.99 8.38 -0.11
C VAL A 29 13.36 9.04 -0.09
N ASP A 30 14.09 8.89 1.00
CA ASP A 30 15.42 9.49 1.17
C ASP A 30 16.48 8.80 0.28
N ASN A 31 16.37 7.49 0.06
CA ASN A 31 17.33 6.69 -0.70
C ASN A 31 17.11 6.72 -2.22
N PHE A 32 15.89 6.95 -2.68
CA PHE A 32 15.53 6.86 -4.10
C PHE A 32 14.91 8.16 -4.65
N PRO A 33 15.56 9.34 -4.55
CA PRO A 33 15.11 10.57 -5.18
C PRO A 33 15.53 10.60 -6.66
N ILE A 34 14.96 9.71 -7.50
CA ILE A 34 15.51 9.44 -8.85
C ILE A 34 14.76 10.22 -9.94
N SER A 35 13.47 9.97 -10.12
CA SER A 35 12.70 10.55 -11.24
C SER A 35 11.76 11.68 -10.84
N GLY A 36 11.37 11.74 -9.57
CA GLY A 36 10.30 12.61 -9.09
C GLY A 36 8.90 12.10 -9.42
N ILE A 37 8.76 10.98 -10.14
CA ILE A 37 7.48 10.31 -10.40
C ILE A 37 7.16 9.42 -9.20
N LYS A 38 6.13 9.77 -8.46
CA LYS A 38 5.75 9.07 -7.24
C LYS A 38 4.65 8.05 -7.48
N MET A 39 4.48 7.14 -6.55
CA MET A 39 3.40 6.14 -6.59
C MET A 39 2.01 6.74 -6.43
N ASP A 40 1.88 8.01 -6.07
CA ASP A 40 0.62 8.76 -6.06
C ASP A 40 0.21 9.30 -7.45
N PHE A 41 1.01 9.06 -8.49
CA PHE A 41 0.72 9.52 -9.84
C PHE A 41 -0.53 8.85 -10.44
N PRO A 42 -1.31 9.54 -11.31
CA PRO A 42 -2.57 9.00 -11.83
C PRO A 42 -2.53 7.59 -12.45
N PHE A 43 -1.43 7.23 -13.11
CA PHE A 43 -1.32 5.90 -13.74
C PHE A 43 -0.91 4.78 -12.77
N THR A 44 -0.42 5.12 -11.57
CA THR A 44 -0.07 4.14 -10.53
C THR A 44 -1.21 3.85 -9.56
N LYS A 45 -2.34 4.56 -9.68
CA LYS A 45 -3.50 4.43 -8.77
C LYS A 45 -4.01 3.00 -8.68
N SER A 46 -4.20 2.32 -9.81
CA SER A 46 -4.67 0.95 -9.84
C SER A 46 -3.70 -0.02 -9.16
N PHE A 47 -2.39 0.26 -9.22
CA PHE A 47 -1.38 -0.53 -8.52
C PHE A 47 -1.49 -0.36 -6.99
N VAL A 48 -1.59 0.88 -6.51
CA VAL A 48 -1.78 1.16 -5.07
C VAL A 48 -3.10 0.58 -4.58
N SER A 49 -4.19 0.72 -5.34
CA SER A 49 -5.48 0.10 -5.04
C SER A 49 -5.37 -1.41 -4.93
N SER A 50 -4.59 -2.05 -5.82
CA SER A 50 -4.36 -3.50 -5.81
C SER A 50 -3.62 -3.96 -4.55
N LEU A 51 -2.64 -3.18 -4.06
CA LEU A 51 -2.01 -3.46 -2.76
C LEU A 51 -3.05 -3.46 -1.63
N GLY A 52 -3.95 -2.47 -1.60
CA GLY A 52 -5.05 -2.43 -0.63
C GLY A 52 -5.96 -3.65 -0.70
N LEU A 53 -6.35 -4.09 -1.90
CA LEU A 53 -7.15 -5.30 -2.09
C LEU A 53 -6.46 -6.56 -1.57
N ILE A 54 -5.16 -6.72 -1.85
CA ILE A 54 -4.37 -7.86 -1.37
C ILE A 54 -4.32 -7.87 0.16
N LYS A 55 -4.08 -6.71 0.80
CA LYS A 55 -4.01 -6.63 2.27
C LYS A 55 -5.36 -6.89 2.94
N ASP A 56 -6.48 -6.46 2.35
CA ASP A 56 -7.82 -6.82 2.83
C ASP A 56 -8.07 -8.33 2.73
N ALA A 57 -7.70 -8.94 1.61
CA ALA A 57 -7.84 -10.39 1.41
C ALA A 57 -6.97 -11.20 2.40
N ALA A 58 -5.70 -10.80 2.57
CA ALA A 58 -4.77 -11.43 3.49
C ALA A 58 -5.25 -11.35 4.96
N ALA A 59 -5.74 -10.18 5.39
CA ALA A 59 -6.28 -10.02 6.75
C ALA A 59 -7.48 -10.92 7.02
N LYS A 60 -8.36 -11.13 6.02
CA LYS A 60 -9.49 -12.04 6.12
C LYS A 60 -9.06 -13.50 6.14
N ALA A 61 -8.08 -13.86 5.30
CA ALA A 61 -7.52 -15.22 5.26
C ALA A 61 -6.84 -15.57 6.60
N ASN A 62 -6.00 -14.69 7.12
CA ASN A 62 -5.32 -14.88 8.40
C ASN A 62 -6.30 -14.97 9.58
N LEU A 63 -7.44 -14.25 9.52
CA LEU A 63 -8.52 -14.42 10.50
C LEU A 63 -9.14 -15.81 10.44
N LYS A 64 -9.44 -16.32 9.24
CA LYS A 64 -9.97 -17.69 9.07
C LYS A 64 -9.00 -18.75 9.58
N LEU A 65 -7.71 -18.54 9.38
CA LEU A 65 -6.63 -19.39 9.88
C LEU A 65 -6.34 -19.20 11.38
N LYS A 66 -7.05 -18.30 12.07
CA LYS A 66 -6.87 -17.97 13.50
C LYS A 66 -5.47 -17.42 13.85
N LEU A 67 -4.77 -16.86 12.87
CA LEU A 67 -3.44 -16.27 13.06
C LEU A 67 -3.51 -14.83 13.59
N ILE A 68 -4.63 -14.14 13.36
CA ILE A 68 -4.85 -12.76 13.81
C ILE A 68 -6.21 -12.65 14.53
N SER A 69 -6.31 -11.76 15.50
CA SER A 69 -7.57 -11.53 16.22
C SER A 69 -8.61 -10.83 15.32
N SER A 70 -9.91 -11.10 15.58
CA SER A 70 -11.01 -10.45 14.86
C SER A 70 -10.95 -8.93 14.93
N LYS A 71 -10.53 -8.37 16.07
CA LYS A 71 -10.40 -6.91 16.24
C LYS A 71 -9.35 -6.32 15.30
N LYS A 72 -8.15 -6.92 15.24
CA LYS A 72 -7.08 -6.49 14.34
C LYS A 72 -7.46 -6.68 12.87
N SER A 73 -7.99 -7.85 12.50
CA SER A 73 -8.39 -8.14 11.12
C SER A 73 -9.44 -7.15 10.61
N LYS A 74 -10.49 -6.85 11.40
CA LYS A 74 -11.51 -5.86 11.04
C LYS A 74 -10.91 -4.47 10.83
N ALA A 75 -9.97 -4.07 11.68
CA ALA A 75 -9.33 -2.76 11.57
C ALA A 75 -8.42 -2.67 10.31
N ILE A 76 -7.63 -3.72 10.06
CA ILE A 76 -6.78 -3.82 8.85
C ILE A 76 -7.66 -3.82 7.59
N SER A 77 -8.72 -4.63 7.56
CA SER A 77 -9.66 -4.69 6.44
C SER A 77 -10.31 -3.34 6.16
N LYS A 78 -10.72 -2.61 7.21
CA LYS A 78 -11.26 -1.25 7.05
C LYS A 78 -10.23 -0.29 6.46
N ALA A 79 -9.02 -0.26 7.00
CA ALA A 79 -7.94 0.60 6.52
C ALA A 79 -7.52 0.26 5.07
N ALA A 80 -7.37 -1.03 4.76
CA ALA A 80 -7.04 -1.52 3.43
C ALA A 80 -8.12 -1.14 2.41
N LYS A 81 -9.40 -1.18 2.79
CA LYS A 81 -10.50 -0.70 1.93
C LYS A 81 -10.38 0.78 1.59
N GLU A 82 -9.94 1.62 2.52
CA GLU A 82 -9.74 3.04 2.23
C GLU A 82 -8.60 3.27 1.26
N VAL A 83 -7.52 2.45 1.34
CA VAL A 83 -6.41 2.48 0.40
C VAL A 83 -6.88 2.11 -1.01
N TRP A 84 -7.59 0.99 -1.18
CA TRP A 84 -8.06 0.59 -2.51
C TRP A 84 -9.19 1.47 -3.07
N GLN A 85 -9.88 2.24 -2.22
CA GLN A 85 -10.81 3.29 -2.61
C GLN A 85 -10.12 4.63 -2.92
N GLU A 86 -8.81 4.66 -2.97
CA GLU A 86 -7.97 5.82 -3.32
C GLU A 86 -8.08 7.01 -2.36
N LYS A 87 -8.56 6.81 -1.10
CA LYS A 87 -8.74 7.90 -0.13
C LYS A 87 -7.43 8.45 0.44
N HIS A 88 -6.35 7.68 0.40
CA HIS A 88 -5.05 8.02 0.99
C HIS A 88 -3.93 8.01 -0.04
N HIS A 89 -4.21 8.44 -1.26
CA HIS A 89 -3.28 8.34 -2.39
C HIS A 89 -1.99 9.12 -2.16
N ASN A 90 -2.09 10.30 -1.54
CA ASN A 90 -0.95 11.16 -1.21
C ASN A 90 0.01 10.55 -0.15
N GLU A 91 -0.36 9.42 0.45
CA GLU A 91 0.45 8.71 1.43
C GLU A 91 1.41 7.69 0.79
N PHE A 92 1.57 7.73 -0.55
CA PHE A 92 2.47 6.88 -1.31
C PHE A 92 3.56 7.70 -2.01
N PRO A 93 4.50 8.32 -1.23
CA PRO A 93 5.45 9.30 -1.75
C PRO A 93 6.68 8.68 -2.43
N ILE A 94 6.80 7.34 -2.49
CA ILE A 94 7.97 6.65 -3.02
C ILE A 94 8.05 6.85 -4.53
N ASP A 95 9.28 7.05 -5.04
CA ASP A 95 9.57 7.11 -6.46
C ASP A 95 9.26 5.77 -7.14
N VAL A 96 8.80 5.80 -8.39
CA VAL A 96 8.53 4.57 -9.16
C VAL A 96 9.80 3.77 -9.43
N PHE A 97 10.95 4.43 -9.50
CA PHE A 97 12.27 3.80 -9.55
C PHE A 97 12.80 3.61 -8.13
N GLN A 98 12.56 2.43 -7.59
CA GLN A 98 12.90 2.01 -6.23
C GLN A 98 13.63 0.66 -6.23
N THR A 99 13.59 -0.07 -5.11
CA THR A 99 14.09 -1.45 -5.05
C THR A 99 13.47 -2.31 -6.15
N GLY A 100 14.27 -3.12 -6.85
CA GLY A 100 13.81 -3.88 -8.01
C GLY A 100 12.69 -4.89 -7.74
N SER A 101 12.56 -5.35 -6.48
CA SER A 101 11.47 -6.25 -6.03
C SER A 101 10.19 -5.52 -5.62
N GLY A 102 10.16 -4.18 -5.64
CA GLY A 102 9.01 -3.38 -5.19
C GLY A 102 8.75 -3.43 -3.68
N THR A 103 9.70 -3.91 -2.88
CA THR A 103 9.56 -4.04 -1.42
C THR A 103 9.19 -2.72 -0.76
N SER A 104 9.73 -1.61 -1.22
CA SER A 104 9.43 -0.29 -0.66
C SER A 104 7.95 0.07 -0.81
N SER A 105 7.31 -0.21 -1.95
CA SER A 105 5.87 0.00 -2.14
C SER A 105 5.02 -0.93 -1.27
N ASN A 106 5.42 -2.20 -1.14
CA ASN A 106 4.73 -3.13 -0.23
C ASN A 106 4.78 -2.63 1.22
N MET A 107 5.96 -2.19 1.67
CA MET A 107 6.12 -1.66 3.02
C MET A 107 5.39 -0.35 3.23
N ASN A 108 5.33 0.53 2.24
CA ASN A 108 4.53 1.75 2.31
C ASN A 108 3.04 1.42 2.54
N ALA A 109 2.48 0.49 1.78
CA ALA A 109 1.10 0.05 1.99
C ALA A 109 0.91 -0.55 3.40
N ASN A 110 1.86 -1.36 3.88
CA ASN A 110 1.80 -1.94 5.22
C ASN A 110 1.80 -0.86 6.31
N GLU A 111 2.68 0.15 6.21
CA GLU A 111 2.79 1.22 7.21
C GLU A 111 1.56 2.12 7.23
N VAL A 112 1.05 2.53 6.06
CA VAL A 112 -0.17 3.34 5.94
C VAL A 112 -1.37 2.59 6.53
N ILE A 113 -1.56 1.33 6.17
CA ILE A 113 -2.66 0.49 6.66
C ILE A 113 -2.52 0.26 8.18
N ALA A 114 -1.32 -0.03 8.68
CA ALA A 114 -1.09 -0.25 10.10
C ALA A 114 -1.42 0.99 10.95
N ASN A 115 -1.00 2.17 10.49
CA ASN A 115 -1.28 3.42 11.20
C ASN A 115 -2.77 3.77 11.19
N LEU A 116 -3.46 3.61 10.07
CA LEU A 116 -4.92 3.77 10.02
C LEU A 116 -5.64 2.76 10.91
N ALA A 117 -5.29 1.49 10.80
CA ALA A 117 -5.91 0.42 11.58
C ALA A 117 -5.67 0.59 13.09
N THR A 118 -4.49 1.07 13.50
CA THR A 118 -4.18 1.42 14.89
C THR A 118 -5.10 2.55 15.39
N LYS A 119 -5.32 3.59 14.58
CA LYS A 119 -6.25 4.68 14.91
C LYS A 119 -7.69 4.18 15.10
N TYR A 120 -8.14 3.24 14.26
CA TYR A 120 -9.51 2.69 14.32
C TYR A 120 -9.72 1.75 15.51
N SER A 121 -8.78 0.86 15.74
CA SER A 121 -8.93 -0.19 16.77
C SER A 121 -8.51 0.24 18.17
N LYS A 122 -7.71 1.33 18.30
CA LYS A 122 -7.01 1.72 19.53
C LYS A 122 -6.08 0.62 20.05
N VAL A 123 -5.68 -0.32 19.19
CA VAL A 123 -4.71 -1.39 19.47
C VAL A 123 -3.56 -1.21 18.51
N LYS A 124 -2.33 -1.31 19.00
CA LYS A 124 -1.13 -1.21 18.14
C LYS A 124 -1.14 -2.34 17.12
N ILE A 125 -1.03 -1.98 15.85
CA ILE A 125 -0.96 -2.89 14.71
C ILE A 125 0.40 -2.72 14.05
N SER A 126 1.14 -3.83 13.94
CA SER A 126 2.47 -3.87 13.32
C SER A 126 2.34 -3.95 11.79
N PRO A 127 3.09 -3.11 11.03
CA PRO A 127 3.16 -3.24 9.58
C PRO A 127 3.65 -4.63 9.13
N ASN A 128 4.68 -5.17 9.81
CA ASN A 128 5.29 -6.46 9.47
C ASN A 128 4.49 -7.64 10.01
N ASP A 129 4.22 -7.65 11.33
CA ASP A 129 3.71 -8.84 12.00
C ASP A 129 2.21 -9.02 11.83
N ASP A 130 1.46 -7.93 11.62
CA ASP A 130 0.00 -7.98 11.48
C ASP A 130 -0.46 -7.76 10.04
N VAL A 131 -0.05 -6.64 9.39
CA VAL A 131 -0.52 -6.29 8.04
C VAL A 131 0.14 -7.17 6.98
N ASN A 132 1.43 -7.44 7.11
CA ASN A 132 2.19 -8.28 6.18
C ASN A 132 2.25 -9.77 6.59
N MET A 133 1.50 -10.17 7.62
CA MET A 133 1.47 -11.55 8.11
C MET A 133 1.23 -12.55 6.97
N SER A 134 2.05 -13.61 6.93
CA SER A 134 1.99 -14.69 5.92
C SER A 134 2.20 -14.23 4.47
N GLN A 135 2.83 -13.09 4.25
CA GLN A 135 3.06 -12.54 2.90
C GLN A 135 4.54 -12.26 2.65
N SER A 136 4.93 -12.39 1.38
CA SER A 136 6.23 -11.97 0.86
C SER A 136 6.04 -10.88 -0.19
N SER A 137 6.93 -9.89 -0.24
CA SER A 137 6.95 -8.90 -1.33
C SER A 137 7.08 -9.55 -2.70
N ASN A 138 7.81 -10.69 -2.79
CA ASN A 138 7.99 -11.45 -4.02
C ASN A 138 6.69 -12.06 -4.57
N ASP A 139 5.65 -12.18 -3.75
CA ASP A 139 4.32 -12.61 -4.15
C ASP A 139 3.35 -11.42 -4.28
N VAL A 140 3.36 -10.52 -3.31
CA VAL A 140 2.46 -9.35 -3.27
C VAL A 140 2.64 -8.46 -4.51
N ILE A 141 3.88 -8.15 -4.89
CA ILE A 141 4.16 -7.22 -6.00
C ILE A 141 3.71 -7.79 -7.35
N PRO A 142 4.10 -9.01 -7.78
CA PRO A 142 3.60 -9.56 -9.06
C PRO A 142 2.08 -9.76 -9.05
N THR A 143 1.49 -10.09 -7.92
CA THR A 143 0.03 -10.14 -7.79
C THR A 143 -0.60 -8.76 -7.99
N ALA A 144 -0.06 -7.72 -7.37
CA ALA A 144 -0.55 -6.36 -7.53
C ALA A 144 -0.42 -5.87 -8.99
N ILE A 145 0.68 -6.20 -9.67
CA ILE A 145 0.86 -5.90 -11.10
C ILE A 145 -0.25 -6.54 -11.94
N LYS A 146 -0.51 -7.84 -11.73
CA LYS A 146 -1.55 -8.56 -12.50
C LYS A 146 -2.95 -8.01 -12.22
N VAL A 147 -3.29 -7.77 -10.96
CA VAL A 147 -4.59 -7.22 -10.57
C VAL A 147 -4.79 -5.82 -11.13
N SER A 148 -3.79 -4.94 -11.00
CA SER A 148 -3.87 -3.57 -11.52
C SER A 148 -3.97 -3.54 -13.05
N SER A 149 -3.19 -4.36 -13.74
CA SER A 149 -3.28 -4.50 -15.20
C SER A 149 -4.67 -4.94 -15.65
N HIS A 150 -5.24 -5.94 -14.97
CA HIS A 150 -6.62 -6.37 -15.27
C HIS A 150 -7.63 -5.25 -15.03
N MET A 151 -7.50 -4.51 -13.92
CA MET A 151 -8.39 -3.38 -13.63
C MET A 151 -8.30 -2.30 -14.71
N ASP A 152 -7.10 -1.95 -15.16
CA ASP A 152 -6.93 -0.91 -16.19
C ASP A 152 -7.37 -1.39 -17.59
N LEU A 153 -7.12 -2.64 -17.94
CA LEU A 153 -7.63 -3.23 -19.17
C LEU A 153 -9.15 -3.16 -19.22
N THR A 154 -9.82 -3.63 -18.17
CA THR A 154 -11.29 -3.74 -18.15
C THR A 154 -11.99 -2.39 -18.00
N LYS A 155 -11.43 -1.46 -17.23
CA LYS A 155 -12.08 -0.19 -16.93
C LYS A 155 -11.69 0.96 -17.87
N LYS A 156 -10.55 0.86 -18.53
CA LYS A 156 -10.01 1.95 -19.38
C LYS A 156 -9.82 1.52 -20.82
N LEU A 157 -9.05 0.44 -21.05
CA LEU A 157 -8.66 0.08 -22.42
C LEU A 157 -9.83 -0.50 -23.21
N TYR A 158 -10.54 -1.50 -22.70
CA TYR A 158 -11.66 -2.11 -23.44
C TYR A 158 -12.75 -1.11 -23.78
N PRO A 159 -13.24 -0.25 -22.87
CA PRO A 159 -14.21 0.78 -23.24
C PRO A 159 -13.68 1.77 -24.29
N ALA A 160 -12.38 2.11 -24.26
CA ALA A 160 -11.78 2.99 -25.25
C ALA A 160 -11.69 2.32 -26.65
N LEU A 161 -11.38 1.02 -26.69
CA LEU A 161 -11.37 0.24 -27.94
C LEU A 161 -12.79 0.08 -28.50
N ASP A 162 -13.77 -0.22 -27.66
CA ASP A 162 -15.17 -0.33 -28.08
C ASP A 162 -15.66 0.99 -28.69
N LEU A 163 -15.34 2.12 -28.04
CA LEU A 163 -15.65 3.45 -28.59
C LEU A 163 -14.95 3.70 -29.92
N SER A 164 -13.67 3.31 -30.06
CA SER A 164 -12.92 3.45 -31.32
C SER A 164 -13.56 2.64 -32.44
N LEU A 165 -14.03 1.41 -32.17
CA LEU A 165 -14.68 0.54 -33.15
C LEU A 165 -16.00 1.13 -33.69
N ILE A 166 -16.74 1.90 -32.91
CA ILE A 166 -17.96 2.59 -33.33
C ILE A 166 -17.64 3.62 -34.43
N HIS A 167 -16.47 4.23 -34.42
CA HIS A 167 -16.06 5.25 -35.40
C HIS A 167 -15.51 4.63 -36.71
N ILE A 168 -15.11 3.37 -36.68
CA ILE A 168 -14.62 2.64 -37.86
C ILE A 168 -15.78 2.08 -38.67
#